data_357a367fabfed9e01d95c827ccf16984
#
_entry.id   357a367fabfed9e01d95c827ccf16984
#
_cell.length_a   1.000
_cell.length_b   1.000
_cell.length_c   1.000
_cell.angle_alpha   90.00
_cell.angle_beta   90.00
_cell.angle_gamma   90.00
#
_symmetry.space_group_name_H-M   'P 1'
#
loop_
_entity.id
_entity.type
_entity.pdbx_description
1 polymer ?
#
loop_
_entity_poly.entity_id
_entity_poly.type
_entity_poly.pdbx_seq_one_letter_code
_entity_poly.pdbx_strand_id
1 'polypeptide(L)'
;TILALSDGQNNYDIFKETTDETPSETPAEEESTFSLAIKKWQIIDGNFTYDDLLSGIHTSLLGINHTGSGDFSQDIFDLMIKTTIVSVDLNYEGTNYLKEKTFGAHLNMKMNLPDSKYTFSDNSLTLGALSVGLNGNVILPADADMVLDVEFQSLDMSIKSILSLLPGDYSS
;
A
#
# COMPACT_ATOMS: atom_id res chain seq x y z
N THR A 1 -7.34 -12.17 -8.85
CA THR A 1 -6.18 -12.02 -9.75
C THR A 1 -6.35 -10.77 -10.59
N ILE A 2 -5.34 -9.92 -10.60
CA ILE A 2 -5.20 -8.78 -11.53
C ILE A 2 -4.23 -9.22 -12.62
N LEU A 3 -4.57 -8.97 -13.88
CA LEU A 3 -3.84 -9.44 -15.04
C LEU A 3 -3.65 -8.30 -16.04
N ALA A 4 -2.40 -8.03 -16.43
CA ALA A 4 -2.02 -7.18 -17.55
C ALA A 4 -1.36 -8.06 -18.62
N LEU A 5 -1.89 -8.04 -19.84
CA LEU A 5 -1.47 -8.87 -20.94
C LEU A 5 -0.45 -8.16 -21.84
N SER A 6 0.36 -8.94 -22.55
CA SER A 6 1.40 -8.43 -23.45
C SER A 6 0.87 -7.65 -24.66
N ASP A 7 -0.43 -7.77 -24.97
CA ASP A 7 -1.13 -7.01 -26.02
C ASP A 7 -1.73 -5.68 -25.53
N GLY A 8 -1.47 -5.31 -24.25
CA GLY A 8 -1.99 -4.11 -23.62
C GLY A 8 -3.39 -4.25 -23.02
N GLN A 9 -4.01 -5.42 -23.11
CA GLN A 9 -5.27 -5.70 -22.45
C GLN A 9 -5.05 -5.99 -20.96
N ASN A 10 -6.07 -5.70 -20.14
CA ASN A 10 -6.05 -6.01 -18.72
C ASN A 10 -7.45 -6.36 -18.21
N ASN A 11 -7.53 -6.97 -17.03
CA ASN A 11 -8.81 -7.35 -16.42
C ASN A 11 -9.26 -6.40 -15.30
N TYR A 12 -8.58 -5.27 -15.12
CA TYR A 12 -8.88 -4.27 -14.09
C TYR A 12 -9.36 -2.92 -14.64
N ASP A 13 -9.34 -2.74 -15.97
CA ASP A 13 -9.93 -1.57 -16.62
C ASP A 13 -11.44 -1.75 -16.73
N ILE A 14 -12.13 -1.23 -15.73
CA ILE A 14 -13.60 -1.30 -15.61
C ILE A 14 -14.29 0.00 -16.08
N PHE A 15 -13.52 1.00 -16.49
CA PHE A 15 -14.10 2.23 -17.02
C PHE A 15 -14.60 1.98 -18.43
N LYS A 16 -15.93 2.09 -18.63
CA LYS A 16 -16.49 2.19 -19.99
C LYS A 16 -15.99 3.48 -20.63
N GLU A 17 -15.30 3.37 -21.76
CA GLU A 17 -15.15 4.49 -22.66
C GLU A 17 -16.56 4.92 -23.07
N THR A 18 -17.03 6.04 -22.55
CA THR A 18 -18.21 6.73 -23.07
C THR A 18 -17.79 7.33 -24.41
N THR A 19 -18.04 6.57 -25.49
CA THR A 19 -17.99 7.09 -26.85
C THR A 19 -18.98 8.27 -26.94
N ASP A 20 -18.43 9.44 -27.24
CA ASP A 20 -19.03 10.65 -27.80
C ASP A 20 -20.56 10.78 -27.71
N GLU A 21 -21.03 11.63 -26.81
CA GLU A 21 -22.19 12.45 -27.10
C GLU A 21 -21.91 13.90 -26.64
N THR A 22 -21.98 14.78 -27.63
CA THR A 22 -22.14 16.24 -27.72
C THR A 22 -22.16 17.05 -26.41
N PRO A 23 -21.48 18.20 -26.33
CA PRO A 23 -21.44 19.05 -25.16
C PRO A 23 -22.82 19.64 -24.88
N SER A 24 -23.48 19.12 -23.87
CA SER A 24 -24.64 19.74 -23.25
C SER A 24 -24.20 20.54 -22.04
N GLU A 25 -24.63 21.75 -21.99
CA GLU A 25 -24.44 22.83 -21.02
C GLU A 25 -24.14 22.38 -19.59
N THR A 26 -23.04 22.89 -19.05
CA THR A 26 -22.59 22.78 -17.66
C THR A 26 -23.69 23.16 -16.66
N PRO A 27 -24.23 22.24 -15.87
CA PRO A 27 -24.86 22.62 -14.63
C PRO A 27 -23.78 23.00 -13.63
N ALA A 28 -24.00 24.05 -12.88
CA ALA A 28 -23.13 24.53 -11.81
C ALA A 28 -22.63 23.36 -10.94
N GLU A 29 -21.32 23.33 -10.66
CA GLU A 29 -20.70 22.43 -9.69
C GLU A 29 -21.38 22.60 -8.33
N GLU A 30 -22.38 21.79 -8.04
CA GLU A 30 -22.75 21.53 -6.66
C GLU A 30 -21.59 20.76 -6.06
N GLU A 31 -20.85 21.36 -5.13
CA GLU A 31 -19.85 20.68 -4.33
C GLU A 31 -20.53 19.46 -3.69
N SER A 32 -20.32 18.30 -4.28
CA SER A 32 -20.77 17.03 -3.74
C SER A 32 -20.01 16.80 -2.42
N THR A 33 -20.60 17.17 -1.30
CA THR A 33 -20.09 16.83 0.02
C THR A 33 -20.31 15.34 0.26
N PHE A 34 -19.49 14.51 -0.41
CA PHE A 34 -19.46 13.08 -0.14
C PHE A 34 -18.74 12.86 1.19
N SER A 35 -19.51 12.55 2.23
CA SER A 35 -18.98 12.18 3.54
C SER A 35 -18.97 10.67 3.69
N LEU A 36 -17.80 10.07 3.75
CA LEU A 36 -17.62 8.64 3.96
C LEU A 36 -17.35 8.34 5.44
N ALA A 37 -18.34 7.80 6.15
CA ALA A 37 -18.24 7.46 7.57
C ALA A 37 -17.78 6.01 7.81
N ILE A 38 -16.67 5.59 7.21
CA ILE A 38 -16.06 4.29 7.51
C ILE A 38 -15.20 4.45 8.76
N LYS A 39 -15.56 3.75 9.84
CA LYS A 39 -14.79 3.75 11.09
C LYS A 39 -13.92 2.52 11.27
N LYS A 40 -14.27 1.43 10.60
CA LYS A 40 -13.53 0.16 10.66
C LYS A 40 -13.75 -0.66 9.40
N TRP A 41 -12.68 -1.32 8.92
CA TRP A 41 -12.74 -2.28 7.83
C TRP A 41 -11.82 -3.48 8.11
N GLN A 42 -12.06 -4.57 7.40
CA GLN A 42 -11.34 -5.80 7.64
C GLN A 42 -11.29 -6.67 6.36
N ILE A 43 -10.16 -7.33 6.17
CA ILE A 43 -9.98 -8.44 5.23
C ILE A 43 -9.58 -9.66 6.07
N ILE A 44 -10.19 -10.81 5.82
CA ILE A 44 -9.88 -12.06 6.51
C ILE A 44 -9.51 -13.09 5.44
N ASP A 45 -8.33 -13.67 5.59
CA ASP A 45 -7.80 -14.73 4.72
C ASP A 45 -7.88 -14.41 3.22
N GLY A 46 -7.60 -13.15 2.89
CA GLY A 46 -7.61 -12.66 1.51
C GLY A 46 -6.44 -13.23 0.71
N ASN A 47 -6.66 -13.42 -0.60
CA ASN A 47 -5.60 -13.79 -1.54
C ASN A 47 -5.60 -12.80 -2.70
N PHE A 48 -4.41 -12.35 -3.09
CA PHE A 48 -4.21 -11.42 -4.18
C PHE A 48 -3.11 -11.92 -5.10
N THR A 49 -3.35 -11.86 -6.41
CA THR A 49 -2.35 -12.17 -7.43
C THR A 49 -2.37 -11.06 -8.47
N TYR A 50 -1.21 -10.61 -8.85
CA TYR A 50 -0.99 -9.66 -9.94
C TYR A 50 0.00 -10.26 -10.94
N ASP A 51 -0.42 -10.30 -12.19
CA ASP A 51 0.38 -10.74 -13.32
C ASP A 51 0.46 -9.64 -14.36
N ASP A 52 1.65 -9.14 -14.62
CA ASP A 52 1.96 -8.23 -15.70
C ASP A 52 2.91 -8.92 -16.67
N LEU A 53 2.35 -9.46 -17.74
CA LEU A 53 3.09 -10.19 -18.76
C LEU A 53 3.94 -9.26 -19.65
N LEU A 54 3.63 -7.95 -19.67
CA LEU A 54 4.40 -6.99 -20.45
C LEU A 54 5.71 -6.64 -19.76
N SER A 55 5.67 -6.38 -18.45
CA SER A 55 6.86 -6.06 -17.64
C SER A 55 7.49 -7.28 -16.99
N GLY A 56 6.92 -8.47 -17.15
CA GLY A 56 7.42 -9.71 -16.56
C GLY A 56 7.32 -9.76 -15.04
N ILE A 57 6.34 -9.05 -14.45
CA ILE A 57 6.09 -9.05 -13.00
C ILE A 57 5.00 -10.05 -12.64
N HIS A 58 5.30 -10.93 -11.70
CA HIS A 58 4.33 -11.77 -11.02
C HIS A 58 4.42 -11.57 -9.50
N THR A 59 3.29 -11.25 -8.86
CA THR A 59 3.20 -11.10 -7.41
C THR A 59 2.04 -11.89 -6.86
N SER A 60 2.29 -12.64 -5.79
CA SER A 60 1.26 -13.39 -5.06
C SER A 60 1.32 -13.07 -3.57
N LEU A 61 0.16 -12.74 -2.99
CA LEU A 61 -0.05 -12.50 -1.57
C LEU A 61 -1.10 -13.48 -1.07
N LEU A 62 -0.75 -14.38 -0.15
CA LEU A 62 -1.64 -15.40 0.37
C LEU A 62 -1.88 -15.21 1.87
N GLY A 63 -3.12 -15.48 2.30
CA GLY A 63 -3.51 -15.39 3.69
C GLY A 63 -3.43 -13.97 4.25
N ILE A 64 -3.94 -12.99 3.51
CA ILE A 64 -3.98 -11.59 3.93
C ILE A 64 -5.01 -11.42 5.04
N ASN A 65 -4.56 -11.03 6.23
CA ASN A 65 -5.41 -10.55 7.29
C ASN A 65 -5.10 -9.08 7.53
N HIS A 66 -6.09 -8.23 7.33
CA HIS A 66 -5.95 -6.78 7.42
C HIS A 66 -7.09 -6.19 8.22
N THR A 67 -6.77 -5.32 9.16
CA THR A 67 -7.75 -4.49 9.88
C THR A 67 -7.31 -3.04 9.84
N GLY A 68 -8.27 -2.16 9.62
CA GLY A 68 -8.05 -0.74 9.69
C GLY A 68 -9.16 -0.07 10.49
N SER A 69 -8.83 1.03 11.16
CA SER A 69 -9.78 1.88 11.85
C SER A 69 -9.36 3.34 11.78
N GLY A 70 -10.35 4.24 11.62
CA GLY A 70 -10.17 5.68 11.56
C GLY A 70 -11.52 6.35 11.37
N ASP A 71 -11.68 7.57 11.84
CA ASP A 71 -12.93 8.33 11.65
C ASP A 71 -12.76 9.34 10.50
N PHE A 72 -12.98 8.90 9.29
CA PHE A 72 -12.85 9.71 8.06
C PHE A 72 -13.91 10.83 7.95
N SER A 73 -14.83 10.95 8.91
CA SER A 73 -15.74 12.09 8.99
C SER A 73 -15.12 13.31 9.70
N GLN A 74 -13.92 13.15 10.26
CA GLN A 74 -13.19 14.19 10.97
C GLN A 74 -12.01 14.69 10.15
N ASP A 75 -11.70 15.97 10.26
CA ASP A 75 -10.51 16.56 9.63
C ASP A 75 -9.21 16.12 10.30
N ILE A 76 -9.29 15.78 11.59
CA ILE A 76 -8.16 15.29 12.39
C ILE A 76 -8.61 13.99 13.07
N PHE A 77 -7.92 12.88 12.76
CA PHE A 77 -8.23 11.57 13.33
C PHE A 77 -7.02 10.67 13.41
N ASP A 78 -7.13 9.63 14.23
CA ASP A 78 -6.13 8.56 14.29
C ASP A 78 -6.51 7.44 13.32
N LEU A 79 -5.55 7.02 12.50
CA LEU A 79 -5.64 5.90 11.58
C LEU A 79 -4.78 4.76 12.11
N MET A 80 -5.40 3.64 12.43
CA MET A 80 -4.70 2.43 12.90
C MET A 80 -4.86 1.32 11.87
N ILE A 81 -3.75 0.71 11.47
CA ILE A 81 -3.71 -0.40 10.51
C ILE A 81 -2.89 -1.55 11.09
N LYS A 82 -3.43 -2.76 10.96
CA LYS A 82 -2.69 -3.99 11.21
C LYS A 82 -2.88 -4.93 10.03
N THR A 83 -1.77 -5.37 9.45
CA THR A 83 -1.75 -6.30 8.32
C THR A 83 -0.80 -7.45 8.62
N THR A 84 -1.23 -8.67 8.30
CA THR A 84 -0.36 -9.84 8.23
C THR A 84 -0.61 -10.59 6.94
N ILE A 85 0.45 -11.11 6.32
CA ILE A 85 0.38 -11.90 5.10
C ILE A 85 1.23 -13.15 5.33
N VAL A 86 0.64 -14.32 5.10
CA VAL A 86 1.29 -15.60 5.35
C VAL A 86 2.40 -15.87 4.34
N SER A 87 2.16 -15.55 3.06
CA SER A 87 3.16 -15.70 1.99
C SER A 87 3.11 -14.53 1.03
N VAL A 88 4.27 -13.93 0.81
CA VAL A 88 4.53 -12.90 -0.20
C VAL A 88 5.54 -13.48 -1.18
N ASP A 89 5.15 -13.54 -2.45
CA ASP A 89 6.00 -13.94 -3.55
C ASP A 89 6.10 -12.80 -4.57
N LEU A 90 7.31 -12.53 -5.04
CA LEU A 90 7.60 -11.55 -6.09
C LEU A 90 8.60 -12.16 -7.06
N ASN A 91 8.18 -12.34 -8.30
CA ASN A 91 9.03 -12.69 -9.42
C ASN A 91 9.08 -11.52 -10.41
N TYR A 92 10.26 -11.18 -10.88
CA TYR A 92 10.47 -10.19 -11.92
C TYR A 92 11.46 -10.76 -12.95
N GLU A 93 11.03 -10.80 -14.21
CA GLU A 93 11.80 -11.34 -15.33
C GLU A 93 12.42 -12.73 -15.04
N GLY A 94 11.67 -13.61 -14.38
CA GLY A 94 12.08 -14.98 -14.04
C GLY A 94 12.94 -15.09 -12.77
N THR A 95 13.34 -13.97 -12.16
CA THR A 95 14.08 -13.94 -10.90
C THR A 95 13.13 -13.81 -9.72
N ASN A 96 13.23 -14.71 -8.74
CA ASN A 96 12.46 -14.64 -7.50
C ASN A 96 13.12 -13.69 -6.51
N TYR A 97 12.61 -12.48 -6.39
CA TYR A 97 13.07 -11.48 -5.40
C TYR A 97 12.55 -11.78 -4.01
N LEU A 98 11.28 -12.20 -3.91
CA LEU A 98 10.69 -12.69 -2.67
C LEU A 98 10.09 -14.06 -2.94
N LYS A 99 10.34 -15.00 -2.05
CA LYS A 99 9.78 -16.34 -2.11
C LYS A 99 9.29 -16.75 -0.72
N GLU A 100 7.99 -16.97 -0.63
CA GLU A 100 7.31 -17.45 0.60
C GLU A 100 7.69 -16.61 1.84
N LYS A 101 7.83 -15.27 1.68
CA LYS A 101 8.14 -14.39 2.81
C LYS A 101 6.89 -14.01 3.56
N THR A 102 6.95 -14.04 4.88
CA THR A 102 5.89 -13.47 5.72
C THR A 102 5.99 -11.95 5.71
N PHE A 103 4.84 -11.27 5.78
CA PHE A 103 4.79 -9.83 5.94
C PHE A 103 3.92 -9.44 7.13
N GLY A 104 4.32 -8.41 7.85
CA GLY A 104 3.57 -7.77 8.92
C GLY A 104 3.71 -6.26 8.86
N ALA A 105 2.62 -5.56 9.15
CA ALA A 105 2.61 -4.11 9.34
C ALA A 105 1.71 -3.75 10.52
N HIS A 106 2.21 -2.88 11.37
CA HIS A 106 1.44 -2.21 12.41
C HIS A 106 1.68 -0.72 12.26
N LEU A 107 0.64 0.03 11.89
CA LEU A 107 0.73 1.45 11.60
C LEU A 107 -0.25 2.23 12.48
N ASN A 108 0.28 3.23 13.18
CA ASN A 108 -0.46 4.23 13.93
C ASN A 108 -0.10 5.60 13.34
N MET A 109 -1.08 6.26 12.77
CA MET A 109 -0.90 7.55 12.12
C MET A 109 -1.93 8.55 12.63
N LYS A 110 -1.47 9.75 12.99
CA LYS A 110 -2.37 10.88 13.18
C LYS A 110 -2.49 11.63 11.86
N MET A 111 -3.70 11.67 11.36
CA MET A 111 -4.08 12.37 10.14
C MET A 111 -4.54 13.77 10.51
N ASN A 112 -3.90 14.80 9.95
CA ASN A 112 -4.35 16.20 10.06
C ASN A 112 -4.51 16.72 8.63
N LEU A 113 -5.72 16.62 8.10
CA LEU A 113 -6.03 16.96 6.71
C LEU A 113 -5.90 18.47 6.42
N PRO A 114 -6.36 19.39 7.30
CA PRO A 114 -6.19 20.83 7.07
C PRO A 114 -4.75 21.28 6.90
N ASP A 115 -3.82 20.68 7.66
CA ASP A 115 -2.39 21.00 7.57
C ASP A 115 -1.64 20.05 6.64
N SER A 116 -2.34 19.10 5.99
CA SER A 116 -1.75 18.01 5.20
C SER A 116 -0.57 17.31 5.92
N LYS A 117 -0.70 17.16 7.25
CA LYS A 117 0.32 16.61 8.13
C LYS A 117 -0.06 15.21 8.60
N TYR A 118 0.87 14.29 8.43
CA TYR A 118 0.75 12.88 8.79
C TYR A 118 1.83 12.51 9.78
N THR A 119 1.45 12.19 11.03
CA THR A 119 2.40 11.82 12.08
C THR A 119 2.36 10.32 12.31
N PHE A 120 3.52 9.69 12.25
CA PHE A 120 3.73 8.26 12.43
C PHE A 120 4.29 8.00 13.83
N SER A 121 3.68 7.11 14.61
CA SER A 121 4.09 6.79 15.98
C SER A 121 4.02 5.29 16.25
N ASP A 122 5.11 4.73 16.73
CA ASP A 122 5.20 3.31 17.10
C ASP A 122 4.84 2.35 15.93
N ASN A 123 5.27 2.70 14.73
CA ASN A 123 5.03 1.90 13.55
C ASN A 123 6.08 0.80 13.41
N SER A 124 5.65 -0.35 12.92
CA SER A 124 6.55 -1.46 12.62
C SER A 124 6.17 -2.16 11.31
N LEU A 125 7.21 -2.53 10.54
CA LEU A 125 7.11 -3.31 9.33
C LEU A 125 8.01 -4.53 9.46
N THR A 126 7.53 -5.70 9.05
CA THR A 126 8.32 -6.93 9.00
C THR A 126 8.21 -7.57 7.62
N LEU A 127 9.33 -8.09 7.11
CA LEU A 127 9.39 -8.88 5.88
C LEU A 127 10.36 -10.03 6.09
N GLY A 128 9.81 -11.24 6.22
CA GLY A 128 10.60 -12.41 6.65
C GLY A 128 11.27 -12.14 8.01
N ALA A 129 12.60 -12.14 8.03
CA ALA A 129 13.39 -11.87 9.24
C ALA A 129 13.76 -10.38 9.43
N LEU A 130 13.49 -9.52 8.46
CA LEU A 130 13.75 -8.09 8.59
C LEU A 130 12.60 -7.42 9.36
N SER A 131 12.93 -6.60 10.37
CA SER A 131 11.96 -5.83 11.14
C SER A 131 12.44 -4.39 11.33
N VAL A 132 11.60 -3.42 10.96
CA VAL A 132 11.92 -1.99 10.96
C VAL A 132 10.83 -1.22 11.68
N GLY A 133 11.22 -0.36 12.63
CA GLY A 133 10.36 0.67 13.21
C GLY A 133 10.39 1.94 12.38
N LEU A 134 9.27 2.67 12.37
CA LEU A 134 9.10 3.92 11.64
C LEU A 134 8.37 4.93 12.51
N ASN A 135 8.98 6.09 12.74
CA ASN A 135 8.39 7.24 13.43
C ASN A 135 8.67 8.52 12.66
N GLY A 136 7.88 9.56 12.92
CA GLY A 136 8.15 10.86 12.32
C GLY A 136 6.93 11.56 11.74
N ASN A 137 7.18 12.48 10.82
CA ASN A 137 6.16 13.30 10.20
C ASN A 137 6.38 13.44 8.70
N VAL A 138 5.28 13.47 7.96
CA VAL A 138 5.22 13.86 6.55
C VAL A 138 4.24 15.01 6.42
N ILE A 139 4.65 16.09 5.75
CA ILE A 139 3.77 17.21 5.42
C ILE A 139 3.76 17.37 3.91
N LEU A 140 2.58 17.43 3.32
CA LEU A 140 2.34 17.54 1.87
C LEU A 140 1.60 18.85 1.57
N PRO A 141 2.27 20.03 1.62
CA PRO A 141 1.62 21.29 1.32
C PRO A 141 1.16 21.35 -0.13
N ALA A 142 0.03 22.01 -0.41
CA ALA A 142 -0.49 22.13 -1.77
C ALA A 142 0.44 22.92 -2.72
N ASP A 143 1.13 23.94 -2.18
CA ASP A 143 1.89 24.91 -2.96
C ASP A 143 3.38 24.99 -2.57
N ALA A 144 3.91 23.98 -1.89
CA ALA A 144 5.31 23.93 -1.43
C ALA A 144 5.88 22.50 -1.51
N ASP A 145 7.19 22.39 -1.33
CA ASP A 145 7.87 21.10 -1.30
C ASP A 145 7.41 20.24 -0.13
N MET A 146 7.39 18.91 -0.34
CA MET A 146 7.14 17.94 0.70
C MET A 146 8.20 18.05 1.80
N VAL A 147 7.74 18.07 3.05
CA VAL A 147 8.63 17.98 4.22
C VAL A 147 8.56 16.57 4.78
N LEU A 148 9.73 15.94 4.87
CA LEU A 148 9.89 14.58 5.37
C LEU A 148 10.85 14.60 6.57
N ASP A 149 10.34 14.26 7.75
CA ASP A 149 11.10 14.08 8.99
C ASP A 149 10.76 12.69 9.54
N VAL A 150 11.50 11.68 9.09
CA VAL A 150 11.21 10.27 9.35
C VAL A 150 12.45 9.58 9.92
N GLU A 151 12.27 8.89 11.03
CA GLU A 151 13.26 8.05 11.66
C GLU A 151 12.94 6.57 11.41
N PHE A 152 13.94 5.83 10.93
CA PHE A 152 13.88 4.38 10.81
C PHE A 152 14.73 3.74 11.89
N GLN A 153 14.16 2.79 12.60
CA GLN A 153 14.85 2.03 13.63
C GLN A 153 14.85 0.55 13.25
N SER A 154 16.02 -0.08 13.30
CA SER A 154 16.08 -1.53 13.24
C SER A 154 15.55 -2.13 14.54
N LEU A 155 14.54 -3.00 14.44
CA LEU A 155 13.96 -3.69 15.60
C LEU A 155 14.60 -5.07 15.81
N ASP A 156 15.02 -5.72 14.73
CA ASP A 156 15.76 -6.99 14.74
C ASP A 156 16.49 -7.15 13.40
N MET A 157 17.70 -6.58 13.32
CA MET A 157 18.47 -6.58 12.09
C MET A 157 19.82 -7.26 12.30
N SER A 158 19.92 -8.50 11.86
CA SER A 158 21.21 -9.14 11.62
C SER A 158 21.58 -9.01 10.14
N ILE A 159 22.88 -9.05 9.82
CA ILE A 159 23.36 -9.13 8.43
C ILE A 159 22.69 -10.32 7.72
N LYS A 160 22.48 -11.42 8.45
CA LYS A 160 21.78 -12.62 7.94
C LYS A 160 20.33 -12.31 7.53
N SER A 161 19.62 -11.46 8.28
CA SER A 161 18.24 -11.06 7.95
C SER A 161 18.18 -10.26 6.65
N ILE A 162 19.14 -9.35 6.43
CA ILE A 162 19.26 -8.57 5.19
C ILE A 162 19.60 -9.52 4.02
N LEU A 163 20.60 -10.41 4.19
CA LEU A 163 21.00 -11.36 3.16
C LEU A 163 19.88 -12.33 2.79
N SER A 164 18.97 -12.64 3.73
CA SER A 164 17.82 -13.53 3.47
C SER A 164 16.76 -12.93 2.52
N LEU A 165 16.84 -11.63 2.24
CA LEU A 165 15.98 -10.94 1.27
C LEU A 165 16.60 -10.89 -0.13
N LEU A 166 17.89 -11.21 -0.27
CA LEU A 166 18.51 -11.28 -1.59
C LEU A 166 17.99 -12.50 -2.36
N PRO A 167 17.81 -12.38 -3.68
CA PRO A 167 17.53 -13.52 -4.53
C PRO A 167 18.57 -14.62 -4.34
N GLY A 168 18.16 -15.90 -4.41
CA GLY A 168 19.02 -17.05 -4.12
C GLY A 168 20.32 -17.10 -4.91
N ASP A 169 20.35 -16.46 -6.07
CA ASP A 169 21.54 -16.36 -6.93
C ASP A 169 22.66 -15.49 -6.34
N TYR A 170 22.37 -14.68 -5.32
CA TYR A 170 23.34 -13.82 -4.61
C TYR A 170 23.73 -14.36 -3.23
N SER A 171 23.18 -15.49 -2.80
CA SER A 171 23.38 -16.05 -1.44
C SER A 171 24.25 -17.32 -1.42
N SER A 172 24.90 -17.67 -2.53
CA SER A 172 25.80 -18.83 -2.67
C SER A 172 27.26 -18.50 -2.35
#